data_5d11cc5fea5567133b063b3aca23e3ce
#
_entry.id   5d11cc5fea5567133b063b3aca23e3ce
#
_cell.length_a   1.000
_cell.length_b   1.000
_cell.length_c   1.000
_cell.angle_alpha   90.00
_cell.angle_beta   90.00
_cell.angle_gamma   90.00
#
_symmetry.space_group_name_H-M   'P 1'
#
loop_
_entity.id
_entity.type
_entity.pdbx_description
1 polymer ?
#
loop_
_entity_poly.entity_id
_entity_poly.type
_entity_poly.pdbx_seq_one_letter_code
_entity_poly.pdbx_strand_id
1 'polypeptide(L)'
;MYTRLIFKAAICTTSIEFETAVIIMPQRQTVLAAKQAAEVDVLSDGRLRLGVGTGWNYVEYESLSVDWEQRGRLLDEQINVMRELWSNDVVSIDTDFHRIDRAGIAPRPKESIPIWLGGSTEVAMRRAARLGDGFTFASAGSRTVEMAERLREIVSAANRDATSYPIEFNMPYGLGPEKWETLTSQAEDASLT
;
A
#
# COMPACT_ATOMS: atom_id res chain seq x y z
N MET A 1 0.30 -4.29 15.91
CA MET A 1 0.81 -3.06 16.59
C MET A 1 0.42 -1.79 15.83
N TYR A 2 0.57 -1.75 14.52
CA TYR A 2 0.26 -0.55 13.68
C TYR A 2 -1.21 -0.12 13.73
N THR A 3 -2.15 -1.06 13.67
CA THR A 3 -3.58 -0.80 13.74
C THR A 3 -3.99 0.03 14.97
N ARG A 4 -3.41 -0.27 16.14
CA ARG A 4 -3.71 0.48 17.39
C ARG A 4 -3.21 1.92 17.37
N LEU A 5 -2.09 2.20 16.69
CA LEU A 5 -1.54 3.56 16.58
C LEU A 5 -2.38 4.41 15.65
N ILE A 6 -2.71 3.87 14.47
CA ILE A 6 -3.60 4.53 13.51
C ILE A 6 -4.98 4.80 14.14
N PHE A 7 -5.50 3.84 14.89
CA PHE A 7 -6.75 3.98 15.63
C PHE A 7 -6.75 5.18 16.59
N LYS A 8 -5.69 5.33 17.39
CA LYS A 8 -5.54 6.46 18.31
C LYS A 8 -5.44 7.78 17.55
N ALA A 9 -4.67 7.82 16.47
CA ALA A 9 -4.51 9.01 15.65
C ALA A 9 -5.82 9.39 14.97
N ALA A 10 -6.61 8.43 14.49
CA ALA A 10 -7.90 8.65 13.85
C ALA A 10 -8.92 9.33 14.80
N ILE A 11 -8.90 8.95 16.07
CA ILE A 11 -9.79 9.57 17.09
C ILE A 11 -9.35 11.00 17.46
N CYS A 12 -8.05 11.29 17.40
CA CYS A 12 -7.50 12.59 17.80
C CYS A 12 -7.43 13.62 16.66
N THR A 13 -7.79 13.22 15.43
CA THR A 13 -7.67 14.07 14.22
C THR A 13 -8.94 13.98 13.37
N THR A 14 -9.20 15.00 12.55
CA THR A 14 -10.39 15.06 11.69
C THR A 14 -10.09 15.11 10.20
N SER A 15 -8.87 15.48 9.80
CA SER A 15 -8.51 15.72 8.40
C SER A 15 -7.24 15.01 7.94
N ILE A 16 -6.42 14.51 8.86
CA ILE A 16 -5.17 13.81 8.51
C ILE A 16 -5.49 12.45 7.94
N GLU A 17 -4.94 12.15 6.79
CA GLU A 17 -4.95 10.81 6.19
C GLU A 17 -3.92 9.89 6.86
N PHE A 18 -4.15 8.61 6.81
CA PHE A 18 -3.29 7.60 7.41
C PHE A 18 -2.81 6.64 6.34
N GLU A 19 -1.51 6.43 6.29
CA GLU A 19 -0.90 5.44 5.41
C GLU A 19 -0.08 4.41 6.19
N THR A 20 -0.10 3.18 5.71
CA THR A 20 0.87 2.17 6.14
C THR A 20 2.04 2.14 5.13
N ALA A 21 3.24 2.51 5.53
CA ALA A 21 4.35 2.70 4.61
C ALA A 21 5.55 1.77 4.88
N VAL A 22 5.48 0.50 4.56
CA VAL A 22 4.39 -0.31 4.02
C VAL A 22 4.18 -1.55 4.89
N ILE A 23 3.02 -2.19 4.80
CA ILE A 23 2.81 -3.53 5.37
C ILE A 23 3.37 -4.57 4.40
N ILE A 24 4.18 -5.51 4.90
CA ILE A 24 4.58 -6.68 4.12
C ILE A 24 3.37 -7.63 4.09
N MET A 25 2.56 -7.47 3.04
CA MET A 25 1.24 -8.10 2.97
C MET A 25 1.30 -9.62 2.85
N PRO A 26 2.24 -10.23 2.10
CA PRO A 26 2.34 -11.69 2.02
C PRO A 26 2.61 -12.40 3.35
N GLN A 27 3.06 -11.68 4.36
CA GLN A 27 3.24 -12.19 5.73
C GLN A 27 1.96 -12.13 6.57
N ARG A 28 0.82 -11.80 5.97
CA ARG A 28 -0.46 -11.60 6.65
C ARG A 28 -1.55 -12.48 6.07
N GLN A 29 -2.48 -12.86 6.94
CA GLN A 29 -3.72 -13.51 6.51
C GLN A 29 -4.62 -12.48 5.82
N THR A 30 -4.95 -12.70 4.56
CA THR A 30 -5.61 -11.73 3.68
C THR A 30 -6.96 -11.26 4.22
N VAL A 31 -7.84 -12.19 4.60
CA VAL A 31 -9.18 -11.86 5.10
C VAL A 31 -9.11 -11.07 6.40
N LEU A 32 -8.18 -11.44 7.29
CA LEU A 32 -7.98 -10.71 8.55
C LEU A 32 -7.45 -9.29 8.28
N ALA A 33 -6.50 -9.14 7.36
CA ALA A 33 -5.96 -7.83 7.00
C ALA A 33 -7.02 -6.96 6.31
N ALA A 34 -7.83 -7.52 5.42
CA ALA A 34 -8.95 -6.83 4.78
C ALA A 34 -9.95 -6.31 5.81
N LYS A 35 -10.32 -7.15 6.80
CA LYS A 35 -11.22 -6.75 7.89
C LYS A 35 -10.62 -5.63 8.75
N GLN A 36 -9.36 -5.76 9.16
CA GLN A 36 -8.68 -4.75 9.99
C GLN A 36 -8.55 -3.41 9.25
N ALA A 37 -8.26 -3.43 7.96
CA ALA A 37 -8.22 -2.23 7.13
C ALA A 37 -9.59 -1.56 7.06
N ALA A 38 -10.66 -2.34 6.82
CA ALA A 38 -12.02 -1.84 6.79
C ALA A 38 -12.46 -1.23 8.13
N GLU A 39 -12.09 -1.84 9.26
CA GLU A 39 -12.37 -1.29 10.59
C GLU A 39 -11.69 0.06 10.82
N VAL A 40 -10.41 0.19 10.40
CA VAL A 40 -9.67 1.46 10.50
C VAL A 40 -10.28 2.51 9.58
N ASP A 41 -10.62 2.13 8.36
CA ASP A 41 -11.21 3.04 7.37
C ASP A 41 -12.56 3.61 7.86
N VAL A 42 -13.45 2.76 8.32
CA VAL A 42 -14.75 3.17 8.89
C VAL A 42 -14.57 4.09 10.10
N LEU A 43 -13.63 3.79 10.99
CA LEU A 43 -13.40 4.58 12.21
C LEU A 43 -12.66 5.90 11.93
N SER A 44 -11.92 5.98 10.83
CA SER A 44 -11.29 7.21 10.39
C SER A 44 -12.15 8.04 9.43
N ASP A 45 -13.35 7.56 9.09
CA ASP A 45 -14.24 8.18 8.10
C ASP A 45 -13.60 8.29 6.71
N GLY A 46 -13.06 7.15 6.22
CA GLY A 46 -12.50 7.03 4.87
C GLY A 46 -11.11 7.64 4.67
N ARG A 47 -10.32 7.81 5.75
CA ARG A 47 -8.99 8.44 5.69
C ARG A 47 -7.83 7.45 5.64
N LEU A 48 -8.10 6.16 5.41
CA LEU A 48 -7.05 5.15 5.31
C LEU A 48 -6.57 4.98 3.87
N ARG A 49 -5.26 5.01 3.66
CA ARG A 49 -4.56 4.48 2.50
C ARG A 49 -3.75 3.25 2.93
N LEU A 50 -3.95 2.14 2.25
CA LEU A 50 -3.28 0.88 2.61
C LEU A 50 -2.00 0.71 1.78
N GLY A 51 -0.86 1.11 2.32
CA GLY A 51 0.44 0.88 1.71
C GLY A 51 0.91 -0.55 1.95
N VAL A 52 1.19 -1.27 0.86
CA VAL A 52 1.59 -2.68 0.87
C VAL A 52 2.86 -2.93 0.05
N GLY A 53 3.60 -3.95 0.42
CA GLY A 53 4.79 -4.40 -0.31
C GLY A 53 5.11 -5.86 -0.06
N THR A 54 6.11 -6.38 -0.77
CA THR A 54 6.58 -7.76 -0.61
C THR A 54 7.68 -7.91 0.45
N GLY A 55 8.28 -6.80 0.92
CA GLY A 55 9.45 -6.87 1.79
C GLY A 55 10.72 -7.38 1.08
N TRP A 56 11.82 -7.35 1.81
CA TRP A 56 13.16 -7.71 1.29
C TRP A 56 13.87 -8.78 2.14
N ASN A 57 13.39 -9.06 3.35
CA ASN A 57 14.04 -9.94 4.31
C ASN A 57 13.45 -11.35 4.24
N TYR A 58 14.15 -12.28 3.62
CA TYR A 58 13.68 -13.66 3.48
C TYR A 58 13.57 -14.40 4.82
N VAL A 59 14.39 -14.05 5.82
CA VAL A 59 14.37 -14.67 7.15
C VAL A 59 13.02 -14.44 7.86
N GLU A 60 12.38 -13.31 7.61
CA GLU A 60 11.05 -13.03 8.14
C GLU A 60 10.01 -14.00 7.52
N TYR A 61 10.12 -14.28 6.23
CA TYR A 61 9.25 -15.23 5.54
C TYR A 61 9.42 -16.65 6.06
N GLU A 62 10.67 -17.06 6.24
CA GLU A 62 10.99 -18.37 6.81
C GLU A 62 10.42 -18.53 8.23
N SER A 63 10.61 -17.53 9.09
CA SER A 63 10.12 -17.55 10.47
C SER A 63 8.58 -17.56 10.58
N LEU A 64 7.87 -17.09 9.53
CA LEU A 64 6.42 -17.09 9.44
C LEU A 64 5.87 -18.25 8.60
N SER A 65 6.74 -19.15 8.13
CA SER A 65 6.36 -20.29 7.26
C SER A 65 5.63 -19.86 5.99
N VAL A 66 6.04 -18.71 5.41
CA VAL A 66 5.51 -18.20 4.15
C VAL A 66 6.53 -18.37 3.04
N ASP A 67 6.11 -18.88 1.90
CA ASP A 67 6.98 -19.12 0.75
C ASP A 67 7.51 -17.80 0.16
N TRP A 68 8.83 -17.61 0.26
CA TRP A 68 9.51 -16.44 -0.27
C TRP A 68 9.37 -16.30 -1.79
N GLU A 69 9.44 -17.39 -2.53
CA GLU A 69 9.41 -17.35 -3.99
C GLU A 69 8.01 -16.95 -4.53
N GLN A 70 6.97 -17.26 -3.79
CA GLN A 70 5.60 -16.96 -4.16
C GLN A 70 5.13 -15.56 -3.72
N ARG A 71 5.93 -14.80 -2.96
CA ARG A 71 5.51 -13.54 -2.32
C ARG A 71 4.91 -12.51 -3.29
N GLY A 72 5.42 -12.46 -4.53
CA GLY A 72 4.91 -11.54 -5.54
C GLY A 72 3.53 -11.93 -6.05
N ARG A 73 3.34 -13.20 -6.40
CA ARG A 73 2.06 -13.75 -6.85
C ARG A 73 1.00 -13.68 -5.74
N LEU A 74 1.42 -14.03 -4.52
CA LEU A 74 0.56 -13.95 -3.35
C LEU A 74 0.09 -12.52 -3.10
N LEU A 75 0.99 -11.50 -3.18
CA LEU A 75 0.59 -10.10 -3.05
C LEU A 75 -0.42 -9.68 -4.12
N ASP A 76 -0.18 -10.06 -5.38
CA ASP A 76 -1.08 -9.73 -6.49
C ASP A 76 -2.50 -10.27 -6.23
N GLU A 77 -2.59 -11.50 -5.76
CA GLU A 77 -3.86 -12.15 -5.42
C GLU A 77 -4.51 -11.53 -4.17
N GLN A 78 -3.73 -11.25 -3.13
CA GLN A 78 -4.20 -10.60 -1.90
C GLN A 78 -4.86 -9.25 -2.19
N ILE A 79 -4.29 -8.44 -3.07
CA ILE A 79 -4.88 -7.15 -3.48
C ILE A 79 -6.27 -7.35 -4.08
N ASN A 80 -6.40 -8.29 -5.00
CA ASN A 80 -7.68 -8.58 -5.64
C ASN A 80 -8.71 -9.12 -4.61
N VAL A 81 -8.30 -10.06 -3.76
CA VAL A 81 -9.17 -10.63 -2.72
C VAL A 81 -9.64 -9.58 -1.73
N MET A 82 -8.77 -8.66 -1.32
CA MET A 82 -9.16 -7.56 -0.43
C MET A 82 -10.20 -6.65 -1.08
N ARG A 83 -10.02 -6.28 -2.35
CA ARG A 83 -10.99 -5.47 -3.09
C ARG A 83 -12.34 -6.15 -3.22
N GLU A 84 -12.36 -7.46 -3.53
CA GLU A 84 -13.59 -8.24 -3.57
C GLU A 84 -14.31 -8.24 -2.22
N LEU A 85 -13.60 -8.45 -1.11
CA LEU A 85 -14.15 -8.44 0.24
C LEU A 85 -14.69 -7.06 0.67
N TRP A 86 -14.12 -5.97 0.18
CA TRP A 86 -14.61 -4.62 0.47
C TRP A 86 -15.82 -4.25 -0.35
N SER A 87 -15.92 -4.77 -1.57
CA SER A 87 -16.98 -4.39 -2.52
C SER A 87 -18.24 -5.25 -2.41
N ASN A 88 -18.15 -6.46 -1.87
CA ASN A 88 -19.25 -7.44 -1.86
C ASN A 88 -19.63 -7.88 -0.45
N ASP A 89 -20.93 -8.15 -0.23
CA ASP A 89 -21.42 -8.69 1.05
C ASP A 89 -20.92 -10.10 1.30
N VAL A 90 -20.87 -10.90 0.22
CA VAL A 90 -20.45 -12.30 0.24
C VAL A 90 -19.63 -12.59 -1.01
N VAL A 91 -18.50 -13.24 -0.83
CA VAL A 91 -17.62 -13.69 -1.91
C VAL A 91 -17.42 -15.20 -1.88
N SER A 92 -17.18 -15.79 -3.05
CA SER A 92 -16.68 -17.15 -3.20
C SER A 92 -15.44 -17.10 -4.08
N ILE A 93 -14.29 -17.44 -3.52
CA ILE A 93 -12.98 -17.38 -4.16
C ILE A 93 -12.29 -18.73 -3.98
N ASP A 94 -11.81 -19.29 -5.06
CA ASP A 94 -11.00 -20.53 -5.07
C ASP A 94 -9.85 -20.33 -6.04
N THR A 95 -8.65 -20.11 -5.49
CA THR A 95 -7.44 -19.74 -6.23
C THR A 95 -6.24 -20.51 -5.66
N ASP A 96 -5.05 -20.23 -6.17
CA ASP A 96 -3.80 -20.88 -5.71
C ASP A 96 -3.52 -20.63 -4.23
N PHE A 97 -3.91 -19.45 -3.69
CA PHE A 97 -3.57 -19.04 -2.32
C PHE A 97 -4.78 -18.81 -1.42
N HIS A 98 -5.99 -18.72 -1.98
CA HIS A 98 -7.18 -18.39 -1.19
C HIS A 98 -8.34 -19.33 -1.50
N ARG A 99 -8.97 -19.81 -0.43
CA ARG A 99 -10.23 -20.52 -0.49
C ARG A 99 -11.23 -19.86 0.44
N ILE A 100 -12.21 -19.17 -0.11
CA ILE A 100 -13.29 -18.50 0.61
C ILE A 100 -14.61 -19.04 0.05
N ASP A 101 -15.43 -19.65 0.89
CA ASP A 101 -16.73 -20.20 0.49
C ASP A 101 -17.85 -19.39 1.16
N ARG A 102 -18.54 -18.57 0.36
CA ARG A 102 -19.71 -17.78 0.77
C ARG A 102 -19.50 -17.05 2.10
N ALA A 103 -18.42 -16.29 2.17
CA ALA A 103 -18.07 -15.50 3.34
C ALA A 103 -17.80 -14.03 2.96
N GLY A 104 -17.91 -13.16 3.95
CA GLY A 104 -17.63 -11.73 3.80
C GLY A 104 -17.07 -11.15 5.09
N ILE A 105 -16.84 -9.85 5.10
CA ILE A 105 -16.39 -9.09 6.27
C ILE A 105 -17.44 -8.04 6.68
N ALA A 106 -17.48 -7.73 7.96
CA ALA A 106 -18.27 -6.65 8.51
C ALA A 106 -17.51 -5.96 9.67
N PRO A 107 -17.43 -4.62 9.72
CA PRO A 107 -17.99 -3.69 8.73
C PRO A 107 -17.24 -3.77 7.39
N ARG A 108 -17.85 -3.22 6.33
CA ARG A 108 -17.19 -2.94 5.06
C ARG A 108 -16.93 -1.42 4.96
N PRO A 109 -15.87 -0.98 4.26
CA PRO A 109 -15.67 0.43 3.99
C PRO A 109 -16.80 0.96 3.09
N LYS A 110 -17.07 2.27 3.16
CA LYS A 110 -18.08 2.90 2.29
C LYS A 110 -17.67 2.90 0.82
N GLU A 111 -16.37 3.10 0.60
CA GLU A 111 -15.72 3.08 -0.70
C GLU A 111 -14.51 2.13 -0.67
N SER A 112 -13.96 1.78 -1.83
CA SER A 112 -12.75 0.95 -1.87
C SER A 112 -11.57 1.69 -1.22
N ILE A 113 -10.91 1.05 -0.27
CA ILE A 113 -9.71 1.60 0.37
C ILE A 113 -8.59 1.69 -0.67
N PRO A 114 -7.98 2.86 -0.89
CA PRO A 114 -6.86 2.98 -1.82
C PRO A 114 -5.68 2.10 -1.40
N ILE A 115 -5.17 1.30 -2.35
CA ILE A 115 -4.01 0.43 -2.14
C ILE A 115 -2.79 1.04 -2.81
N TRP A 116 -1.82 1.43 -2.00
CA TRP A 116 -0.55 1.97 -2.46
C TRP A 116 0.53 0.91 -2.41
N LEU A 117 1.38 0.87 -3.43
CA LEU A 117 2.49 -0.08 -3.49
C LEU A 117 3.78 0.60 -3.06
N GLY A 118 4.59 -0.13 -2.30
CA GLY A 118 5.93 0.32 -1.95
C GLY A 118 7.02 -0.61 -2.45
N GLY A 119 8.20 -0.04 -2.68
CA GLY A 119 9.35 -0.79 -3.10
C GLY A 119 10.40 0.05 -3.82
N SER A 120 11.49 -0.62 -4.26
CA SER A 120 12.62 0.03 -4.94
C SER A 120 13.04 -0.69 -6.22
N THR A 121 12.19 -1.57 -6.75
CA THR A 121 12.50 -2.38 -7.94
C THR A 121 11.49 -2.13 -9.05
N GLU A 122 11.91 -2.32 -10.30
CA GLU A 122 11.01 -2.20 -11.45
C GLU A 122 9.83 -3.18 -11.37
N VAL A 123 10.02 -4.35 -10.76
CA VAL A 123 8.95 -5.33 -10.54
C VAL A 123 7.86 -4.75 -9.62
N ALA A 124 8.24 -4.02 -8.56
CA ALA A 124 7.29 -3.35 -7.68
C ALA A 124 6.56 -2.21 -8.41
N MET A 125 7.26 -1.44 -9.24
CA MET A 125 6.67 -0.36 -10.05
C MET A 125 5.68 -0.90 -11.09
N ARG A 126 6.02 -1.99 -11.79
CA ARG A 126 5.10 -2.65 -12.74
C ARG A 126 3.85 -3.20 -12.04
N ARG A 127 4.00 -3.73 -10.82
CA ARG A 127 2.88 -4.13 -9.99
C ARG A 127 1.99 -2.94 -9.63
N ALA A 128 2.59 -1.83 -9.22
CA ALA A 128 1.88 -0.60 -8.89
C ALA A 128 1.11 -0.05 -10.09
N ALA A 129 1.71 0.01 -11.26
CA ALA A 129 1.06 0.44 -12.47
C ALA A 129 -0.15 -0.44 -12.85
N ARG A 130 -0.13 -1.72 -12.50
CA ARG A 130 -1.20 -2.68 -12.82
C ARG A 130 -2.27 -2.75 -11.74
N LEU A 131 -1.90 -2.71 -10.46
CA LEU A 131 -2.78 -3.03 -9.34
C LEU A 131 -2.90 -1.91 -8.30
N GLY A 132 -1.99 -0.94 -8.26
CA GLY A 132 -1.95 0.09 -7.22
C GLY A 132 -2.76 1.33 -7.58
N ASP A 133 -3.21 2.02 -6.55
CA ASP A 133 -3.85 3.34 -6.66
C ASP A 133 -2.84 4.47 -6.45
N GLY A 134 -1.63 4.14 -6.01
CA GLY A 134 -0.48 5.02 -5.85
C GLY A 134 0.80 4.25 -5.54
N PHE A 135 1.90 4.98 -5.37
CA PHE A 135 3.20 4.41 -5.03
C PHE A 135 3.91 5.23 -3.94
N THR A 136 4.52 4.54 -2.98
CA THR A 136 5.29 5.19 -1.92
C THR A 136 6.74 4.70 -1.92
N PHE A 137 7.69 5.65 -1.92
CA PHE A 137 9.10 5.38 -1.75
C PHE A 137 9.50 5.45 -0.27
N ALA A 138 10.43 4.58 0.14
CA ALA A 138 10.87 4.53 1.54
C ALA A 138 11.65 5.77 2.00
N SER A 139 12.20 6.56 1.07
CA SER A 139 12.96 7.78 1.38
C SER A 139 13.04 8.69 0.17
N ALA A 140 13.27 9.98 0.40
CA ALA A 140 13.57 10.97 -0.63
C ALA A 140 15.06 10.96 -1.00
N GLY A 141 15.38 11.47 -2.20
CA GLY A 141 16.74 11.65 -2.72
C GLY A 141 16.78 11.64 -4.25
N SER A 142 17.95 11.94 -4.83
CA SER A 142 18.12 11.99 -6.30
C SER A 142 17.69 10.69 -6.98
N ARG A 143 18.02 9.55 -6.39
CA ARG A 143 17.59 8.23 -6.89
C ARG A 143 16.07 8.08 -6.88
N THR A 144 15.38 8.68 -5.91
CA THR A 144 13.91 8.61 -5.82
C THR A 144 13.27 9.38 -6.98
N VAL A 145 13.84 10.54 -7.35
CA VAL A 145 13.38 11.32 -8.51
C VAL A 145 13.51 10.50 -9.80
N GLU A 146 14.69 9.93 -10.06
CA GLU A 146 14.90 9.07 -11.23
C GLU A 146 13.93 7.89 -11.27
N MET A 147 13.69 7.26 -10.12
CA MET A 147 12.75 6.15 -10.00
C MET A 147 11.30 6.58 -10.20
N ALA A 148 10.93 7.78 -9.77
CA ALA A 148 9.60 8.34 -9.99
C ALA A 148 9.33 8.63 -11.48
N GLU A 149 10.31 9.18 -12.20
CA GLU A 149 10.24 9.34 -13.65
C GLU A 149 10.05 7.98 -14.34
N ARG A 150 10.86 6.99 -13.94
CA ARG A 150 10.73 5.62 -14.46
C ARG A 150 9.35 5.01 -14.15
N LEU A 151 8.81 5.24 -12.98
CA LEU A 151 7.46 4.78 -12.62
C LEU A 151 6.40 5.42 -13.51
N ARG A 152 6.49 6.72 -13.81
CA ARG A 152 5.55 7.40 -14.71
C ARG A 152 5.57 6.81 -16.12
N GLU A 153 6.76 6.47 -16.64
CA GLU A 153 6.86 5.76 -17.92
C GLU A 153 6.13 4.40 -17.88
N ILE A 154 6.33 3.64 -16.80
CA ILE A 154 5.70 2.33 -16.61
C ILE A 154 4.17 2.46 -16.48
N VAL A 155 3.69 3.47 -15.75
CA VAL A 155 2.25 3.77 -15.59
C VAL A 155 1.63 4.13 -16.94
N SER A 156 2.30 5.00 -17.71
CA SER A 156 1.88 5.36 -19.08
C SER A 156 1.85 4.15 -20.01
N ALA A 157 2.87 3.29 -19.96
CA ALA A 157 2.91 2.05 -20.74
C ALA A 157 1.81 1.04 -20.35
N ALA A 158 1.26 1.16 -19.14
CA ALA A 158 0.10 0.40 -18.68
C ALA A 158 -1.26 1.05 -19.06
N ASN A 159 -1.26 2.05 -19.96
CA ASN A 159 -2.42 2.83 -20.38
C ASN A 159 -3.17 3.53 -19.24
N ARG A 160 -2.43 3.99 -18.22
CA ARG A 160 -2.97 4.81 -17.14
C ARG A 160 -2.41 6.23 -17.24
N ASP A 161 -3.14 7.19 -16.69
CA ASP A 161 -2.68 8.57 -16.64
C ASP A 161 -1.53 8.72 -15.63
N ALA A 162 -0.31 8.88 -16.15
CA ALA A 162 0.89 9.04 -15.35
C ALA A 162 1.01 10.43 -14.68
N THR A 163 0.24 11.43 -15.16
CA THR A 163 0.30 12.79 -14.60
C THR A 163 -0.51 12.92 -13.33
N SER A 164 -1.60 12.18 -13.23
CA SER A 164 -2.47 12.12 -12.03
C SER A 164 -2.16 10.93 -11.12
N TYR A 165 -1.23 10.03 -11.51
CA TYR A 165 -0.86 8.90 -10.68
C TYR A 165 -0.06 9.36 -9.45
N PRO A 166 -0.60 9.19 -8.22
CA PRO A 166 0.04 9.75 -7.04
C PRO A 166 1.29 8.96 -6.66
N ILE A 167 2.37 9.71 -6.37
CA ILE A 167 3.67 9.17 -5.97
C ILE A 167 4.15 9.95 -4.75
N GLU A 168 4.43 9.25 -3.68
CA GLU A 168 4.91 9.82 -2.42
C GLU A 168 6.26 9.24 -2.00
N PHE A 169 6.87 9.90 -1.02
CA PHE A 169 8.02 9.37 -0.31
C PHE A 169 7.90 9.63 1.20
N ASN A 170 8.54 8.75 1.98
CA ASN A 170 8.61 8.95 3.41
C ASN A 170 9.69 9.95 3.77
N MET A 171 9.32 10.99 4.54
CA MET A 171 10.23 11.96 5.10
C MET A 171 10.86 11.40 6.38
N PRO A 172 12.18 11.16 6.43
CA PRO A 172 12.83 10.68 7.64
C PRO A 172 12.84 11.74 8.74
N TYR A 173 12.08 11.52 9.80
CA TYR A 173 11.98 12.45 10.92
C TYR A 173 13.34 12.82 11.53
N GLY A 174 14.27 11.87 11.61
CA GLY A 174 15.59 12.06 12.21
C GLY A 174 16.56 12.98 11.45
N LEU A 175 16.20 13.42 10.23
CA LEU A 175 17.06 14.32 9.45
C LEU A 175 17.00 15.78 9.89
N GLY A 176 15.95 16.18 10.60
CA GLY A 176 15.73 17.54 11.07
C GLY A 176 15.15 18.50 10.01
N PRO A 177 14.61 19.66 10.47
CA PRO A 177 13.86 20.61 9.62
C PRO A 177 14.63 21.13 8.40
N GLU A 178 15.91 21.47 8.54
CA GLU A 178 16.72 22.01 7.44
C GLU A 178 16.82 21.06 6.24
N LYS A 179 16.89 19.74 6.51
CA LYS A 179 16.90 18.73 5.43
C LYS A 179 15.51 18.48 4.89
N TRP A 180 14.46 18.64 5.68
CA TRP A 180 13.09 18.51 5.22
C TRP A 180 12.75 19.55 4.15
N GLU A 181 13.13 20.82 4.34
CA GLU A 181 12.94 21.88 3.35
C GLU A 181 13.59 21.53 2.00
N THR A 182 14.86 21.06 2.05
CA THR A 182 15.56 20.64 0.84
C THR A 182 14.87 19.45 0.15
N LEU A 183 14.45 18.44 0.92
CA LEU A 183 13.80 17.25 0.38
C LEU A 183 12.40 17.57 -0.17
N THR A 184 11.65 18.48 0.48
CA THR A 184 10.35 18.92 0.01
C THR A 184 10.49 19.66 -1.32
N SER A 185 11.45 20.60 -1.45
CA SER A 185 11.71 21.30 -2.71
C SER A 185 12.07 20.33 -3.85
N GLN A 186 12.93 19.34 -3.58
CA GLN A 186 13.27 18.30 -4.56
C GLN A 186 12.06 17.46 -4.98
N ALA A 187 11.16 17.20 -4.05
CA ALA A 187 9.93 16.46 -4.31
C ALA A 187 8.95 17.26 -5.16
N GLU A 188 8.76 18.52 -4.82
CA GLU A 188 7.91 19.46 -5.59
C GLU A 188 8.42 19.61 -7.03
N ASP A 189 9.74 19.80 -7.23
CA ASP A 189 10.37 19.85 -8.54
C ASP A 189 10.14 18.56 -9.36
N ALA A 190 10.07 17.42 -8.70
CA ALA A 190 9.80 16.12 -9.32
C ALA A 190 8.30 15.78 -9.39
N SER A 191 7.41 16.70 -9.02
CA SER A 191 5.96 16.48 -8.90
C SER A 191 5.62 15.25 -8.04
N LEU A 192 6.34 15.08 -6.95
CA LEU A 192 6.05 14.11 -5.88
C LEU A 192 5.24 14.80 -4.78
N THR A 193 4.38 14.05 -4.10
CA THR A 193 3.58 14.53 -2.97
C THR A 193 4.01 13.91 -1.64
#